data_5b307de576849e0d4054c367238cf2eb
#
_entry.id   5b307de576849e0d4054c367238cf2eb
#
_cell.length_a   1.000
_cell.length_b   1.000
_cell.length_c   1.000
_cell.angle_alpha   90.00
_cell.angle_beta   90.00
_cell.angle_gamma   90.00
#
_symmetry.space_group_name_H-M   'P 1'
#
loop_
_entity.id
_entity.type
_entity.pdbx_description
1 polymer ?
#
loop_
_entity_poly.entity_id
_entity_poly.type
_entity_poly.pdbx_seq_one_letter_code
_entity_poly.pdbx_strand_id
1 'polypeptide(L)'
;MKLISWNIDSLNAALTSDSARAKLSQEVLQTLVEENADIIAIQETKLSAKGPTKKHLEILEKLFPGYENTWRSSQEPARKGYAGTMFLYKKELTPTVTFPEIGAPSTMDLEGRIITLEFDEFFVTQVYTPNAGDGLKRLEERQVWDVKYAEYLAELDKEKPVLATGDYNVAHNEIDLANPASNRRSPGFTDEERAGFTNLLATGFTDTFRHIHGDVPERYTWWAQRSKTSKINNTGWRIDYWLTSNRVADKVTKSDMIDSGARQDHTPIVLEIEL
;
A
#
# COMPACT_ATOMS: atom_id res chain seq x y z
N MET A 1 9.12 -15.51 6.32
CA MET A 1 9.40 -14.19 5.73
C MET A 1 8.47 -13.17 6.37
N LYS A 2 8.99 -11.97 6.68
CA LYS A 2 8.22 -10.85 7.26
C LYS A 2 8.22 -9.68 6.29
N LEU A 3 7.04 -9.16 5.97
CA LEU A 3 6.84 -8.08 5.01
C LEU A 3 5.98 -6.98 5.64
N ILE A 4 6.30 -5.73 5.34
CA ILE A 4 5.55 -4.57 5.83
C ILE A 4 5.14 -3.70 4.65
N SER A 5 3.98 -3.07 4.75
CA SER A 5 3.49 -2.08 3.79
C SER A 5 3.00 -0.84 4.50
N TRP A 6 3.35 0.35 3.99
CA TRP A 6 2.96 1.62 4.58
C TRP A 6 2.82 2.74 3.56
N ASN A 7 1.67 3.39 3.53
CA ASN A 7 1.52 4.67 2.84
C ASN A 7 2.08 5.78 3.75
N ILE A 8 3.24 6.33 3.38
CA ILE A 8 3.97 7.31 4.18
C ILE A 8 3.47 8.75 3.99
N ASP A 9 2.68 8.99 2.95
CA ASP A 9 2.15 10.32 2.56
C ASP A 9 3.21 11.38 2.18
N SER A 10 4.42 11.14 2.21
CA SER A 10 5.57 11.86 1.63
C SER A 10 6.86 11.35 2.27
N LEU A 11 7.60 10.57 1.52
CA LEU A 11 8.91 10.12 1.95
C LEU A 11 9.88 11.30 2.11
N ASN A 12 9.84 12.26 1.18
CA ASN A 12 10.68 13.45 1.28
C ASN A 12 10.47 14.20 2.59
N ALA A 13 9.21 14.51 2.94
CA ALA A 13 8.90 15.22 4.18
C ALA A 13 9.31 14.41 5.43
N ALA A 14 9.03 13.10 5.45
CA ALA A 14 9.40 12.22 6.55
C ALA A 14 10.91 12.18 6.80
N LEU A 15 11.73 12.17 5.75
CA LEU A 15 13.18 12.10 5.88
C LEU A 15 13.87 13.45 6.11
N THR A 16 13.32 14.56 5.61
CA THR A 16 14.04 15.84 5.53
C THR A 16 13.37 17.02 6.21
N SER A 17 12.14 16.90 6.69
CA SER A 17 11.40 17.98 7.35
C SER A 17 11.48 17.88 8.87
N ASP A 18 11.48 19.05 9.54
CA ASP A 18 11.42 19.17 11.00
C ASP A 18 10.00 19.45 11.53
N SER A 19 8.98 19.36 10.64
CA SER A 19 7.59 19.57 11.05
C SER A 19 7.13 18.54 12.09
N ALA A 20 6.14 18.90 12.89
CA ALA A 20 5.56 17.97 13.88
C ALA A 20 5.08 16.67 13.24
N ARG A 21 4.47 16.75 12.03
CA ARG A 21 4.03 15.55 11.27
C ARG A 21 5.21 14.70 10.82
N ALA A 22 6.30 15.32 10.33
CA ALA A 22 7.50 14.59 9.93
C ALA A 22 8.14 13.84 11.11
N LYS A 23 8.16 14.45 12.29
CA LYS A 23 8.65 13.80 13.53
C LYS A 23 7.85 12.55 13.87
N LEU A 24 6.52 12.62 13.78
CA LEU A 24 5.66 11.44 13.97
C LEU A 24 5.94 10.37 12.91
N SER A 25 6.18 10.75 11.65
CA SER A 25 6.57 9.81 10.59
C SER A 25 7.93 9.16 10.87
N GLN A 26 8.88 9.91 11.46
CA GLN A 26 10.19 9.39 11.86
C GLN A 26 10.07 8.38 13.00
N GLU A 27 9.15 8.58 13.95
CA GLU A 27 8.84 7.59 15.00
C GLU A 27 8.32 6.27 14.38
N VAL A 28 7.44 6.36 13.40
CA VAL A 28 6.96 5.16 12.67
C VAL A 28 8.10 4.50 11.90
N LEU A 29 8.96 5.26 11.21
CA LEU A 29 10.15 4.71 10.54
C LEU A 29 11.06 3.96 11.51
N GLN A 30 11.25 4.49 12.72
CA GLN A 30 12.03 3.81 13.76
C GLN A 30 11.38 2.48 14.17
N THR A 31 10.06 2.45 14.31
CA THR A 31 9.32 1.18 14.52
C THR A 31 9.56 0.19 13.40
N LEU A 32 9.54 0.63 12.13
CA LEU A 32 9.84 -0.25 10.99
C LEU A 32 11.28 -0.78 11.00
N VAL A 33 12.24 0.02 11.47
CA VAL A 33 13.63 -0.44 11.68
C VAL A 33 13.67 -1.58 12.71
N GLU A 34 12.98 -1.41 13.85
CA GLU A 34 12.91 -2.40 14.92
C GLU A 34 12.20 -3.70 14.48
N GLU A 35 11.22 -3.60 13.60
CA GLU A 35 10.52 -4.75 13.02
C GLU A 35 11.43 -5.65 12.19
N ASN A 36 12.52 -5.14 11.65
CA ASN A 36 13.52 -5.87 10.87
C ASN A 36 12.92 -6.77 9.78
N ALA A 37 11.95 -6.23 9.03
CA ALA A 37 11.27 -6.97 7.99
C ALA A 37 12.21 -7.31 6.81
N ASP A 38 11.91 -8.38 6.10
CA ASP A 38 12.68 -8.77 4.90
C ASP A 38 12.41 -7.80 3.73
N ILE A 39 11.16 -7.33 3.62
CA ILE A 39 10.69 -6.43 2.56
C ILE A 39 9.78 -5.37 3.17
N ILE A 40 9.96 -4.11 2.76
CA ILE A 40 9.11 -2.98 3.15
C ILE A 40 8.63 -2.30 1.88
N ALA A 41 7.30 -2.26 1.68
CA ALA A 41 6.63 -1.54 0.60
C ALA A 41 6.16 -0.17 1.10
N ILE A 42 6.52 0.88 0.38
CA ILE A 42 6.18 2.27 0.73
C ILE A 42 5.39 2.88 -0.42
N GLN A 43 4.20 3.40 -0.13
CA GLN A 43 3.37 4.11 -1.09
C GLN A 43 3.38 5.61 -0.81
N GLU A 44 3.03 6.37 -1.83
CA GLU A 44 2.91 7.82 -1.80
C GLU A 44 4.21 8.54 -1.39
N THR A 45 5.29 8.13 -2.07
CA THR A 45 6.63 8.69 -1.81
C THR A 45 6.74 10.17 -2.15
N LYS A 46 5.96 10.64 -3.14
CA LYS A 46 5.94 12.03 -3.62
C LYS A 46 7.32 12.56 -4.02
N LEU A 47 8.21 11.69 -4.45
CA LEU A 47 9.53 12.07 -4.95
C LEU A 47 9.43 12.72 -6.34
N SER A 48 10.47 13.45 -6.73
CA SER A 48 10.58 13.95 -8.09
C SER A 48 10.71 12.82 -9.11
N ALA A 49 10.54 13.12 -10.40
CA ALA A 49 10.72 12.13 -11.47
C ALA A 49 12.13 11.49 -11.48
N LYS A 50 13.12 12.17 -10.90
CA LYS A 50 14.49 11.67 -10.75
C LYS A 50 14.67 10.73 -9.54
N GLY A 51 13.62 10.54 -8.75
CA GLY A 51 13.62 9.68 -7.57
C GLY A 51 14.31 10.27 -6.34
N PRO A 52 14.84 9.42 -5.45
CA PRO A 52 15.48 9.87 -4.22
C PRO A 52 16.76 10.63 -4.49
N THR A 53 16.96 11.71 -3.75
CA THR A 53 18.22 12.47 -3.78
C THR A 53 19.32 11.72 -3.04
N LYS A 54 20.57 12.15 -3.19
CA LYS A 54 21.71 11.62 -2.41
C LYS A 54 21.42 11.70 -0.90
N LYS A 55 20.86 12.81 -0.43
CA LYS A 55 20.47 12.99 0.99
C LYS A 55 19.44 11.95 1.44
N HIS A 56 18.42 11.67 0.62
CA HIS A 56 17.43 10.63 0.93
C HIS A 56 18.10 9.25 1.07
N LEU A 57 18.97 8.89 0.12
CA LEU A 57 19.68 7.61 0.14
C LEU A 57 20.62 7.46 1.34
N GLU A 58 21.34 8.51 1.72
CA GLU A 58 22.19 8.53 2.92
C GLU A 58 21.37 8.32 4.22
N ILE A 59 20.19 8.92 4.32
CA ILE A 59 19.31 8.73 5.48
C ILE A 59 18.75 7.31 5.50
N LEU A 60 18.28 6.80 4.34
CA LEU A 60 17.75 5.43 4.24
C LEU A 60 18.82 4.38 4.57
N GLU A 61 20.07 4.54 4.11
CA GLU A 61 21.16 3.63 4.46
C GLU A 61 21.47 3.63 5.96
N LYS A 62 21.35 4.78 6.63
CA LYS A 62 21.53 4.86 8.09
C LYS A 62 20.39 4.19 8.85
N LEU A 63 19.14 4.34 8.39
CA LEU A 63 17.98 3.75 9.03
C LEU A 63 17.89 2.25 8.78
N PHE A 64 18.18 1.82 7.55
CA PHE A 64 18.03 0.45 7.06
C PHE A 64 19.35 -0.08 6.48
N PRO A 65 20.41 -0.22 7.30
CA PRO A 65 21.68 -0.76 6.80
C PRO A 65 21.47 -2.19 6.31
N GLY A 66 22.06 -2.51 5.15
CA GLY A 66 21.91 -3.82 4.53
C GLY A 66 20.65 -4.00 3.69
N TYR A 67 19.91 -2.92 3.43
CA TYR A 67 18.79 -2.95 2.49
C TYR A 67 19.19 -2.33 1.15
N GLU A 68 18.62 -2.87 0.07
CA GLU A 68 18.55 -2.23 -1.24
C GLU A 68 17.23 -1.47 -1.35
N ASN A 69 17.16 -0.53 -2.29
CA ASN A 69 15.92 0.14 -2.63
C ASN A 69 15.64 0.08 -4.13
N THR A 70 14.37 0.04 -4.47
CA THR A 70 13.89 0.27 -5.83
C THR A 70 12.67 1.16 -5.78
N TRP A 71 12.51 2.04 -6.76
CA TRP A 71 11.48 3.06 -6.73
C TRP A 71 10.93 3.37 -8.12
N ARG A 72 9.71 3.85 -8.16
CA ARG A 72 9.09 4.44 -9.32
C ARG A 72 8.39 5.73 -8.90
N SER A 73 8.74 6.84 -9.53
CA SER A 73 8.11 8.14 -9.32
C SER A 73 7.26 8.52 -10.50
N SER A 74 6.34 9.48 -10.31
CA SER A 74 5.53 10.05 -11.37
C SER A 74 6.41 10.67 -12.44
N GLN A 75 6.15 10.34 -13.72
CA GLN A 75 6.87 10.78 -14.90
C GLN A 75 6.00 11.69 -15.77
N GLU A 76 6.61 12.62 -16.51
CA GLU A 76 5.86 13.45 -17.45
C GLU A 76 5.14 12.57 -18.50
N PRO A 77 3.90 12.91 -18.90
CA PRO A 77 3.12 14.13 -18.58
C PRO A 77 2.31 14.06 -17.27
N ALA A 78 2.47 13.03 -16.44
CA ALA A 78 1.80 12.93 -15.15
C ALA A 78 2.27 14.06 -14.19
N ARG A 79 1.46 14.33 -13.17
CA ARG A 79 1.73 15.36 -12.17
C ARG A 79 3.05 15.08 -11.43
N LYS A 80 3.92 16.08 -11.35
CA LYS A 80 5.20 16.00 -10.63
C LYS A 80 4.99 15.97 -9.11
N GLY A 81 5.86 15.23 -8.40
CA GLY A 81 5.82 15.15 -6.93
C GLY A 81 4.51 14.58 -6.38
N TYR A 82 3.94 13.62 -7.07
CA TYR A 82 2.65 13.01 -6.80
C TYR A 82 2.76 11.49 -6.86
N ALA A 83 1.98 10.78 -6.06
CA ALA A 83 2.01 9.32 -6.01
C ALA A 83 3.42 8.74 -5.78
N GLY A 84 3.82 7.76 -6.53
CA GLY A 84 5.12 7.10 -6.40
C GLY A 84 5.16 6.00 -5.35
N THR A 85 5.97 4.99 -5.61
CA THR A 85 6.18 3.84 -4.71
C THR A 85 7.66 3.51 -4.59
N MET A 86 8.02 2.83 -3.50
CA MET A 86 9.37 2.35 -3.22
C MET A 86 9.31 1.02 -2.48
N PHE A 87 10.20 0.10 -2.81
CA PHE A 87 10.53 -1.04 -1.96
C PHE A 87 11.89 -0.85 -1.30
N LEU A 88 11.98 -1.24 -0.03
CA LEU A 88 13.23 -1.56 0.65
C LEU A 88 13.23 -3.06 0.90
N TYR A 89 14.32 -3.73 0.60
CA TYR A 89 14.45 -5.17 0.82
C TYR A 89 15.89 -5.54 1.20
N LYS A 90 16.06 -6.60 1.98
CA LYS A 90 17.38 -7.07 2.39
C LYS A 90 18.21 -7.45 1.15
N LYS A 91 19.47 -7.02 1.10
CA LYS A 91 20.37 -7.17 -0.06
C LYS A 91 20.52 -8.60 -0.54
N GLU A 92 20.48 -9.56 0.36
CA GLU A 92 20.60 -10.98 0.05
C GLU A 92 19.43 -11.58 -0.73
N LEU A 93 18.29 -10.88 -0.79
CA LEU A 93 17.09 -11.39 -1.47
C LEU A 93 17.18 -11.33 -3.00
N THR A 94 17.92 -10.39 -3.56
CA THR A 94 18.23 -10.24 -4.99
C THR A 94 17.06 -10.48 -5.97
N PRO A 95 15.88 -9.83 -5.80
CA PRO A 95 14.76 -10.03 -6.73
C PRO A 95 15.02 -9.42 -8.10
N THR A 96 14.33 -9.92 -9.12
CA THR A 96 14.15 -9.20 -10.38
C THR A 96 13.06 -8.15 -10.22
N VAL A 97 13.38 -6.89 -10.54
CA VAL A 97 12.46 -5.76 -10.37
C VAL A 97 11.79 -5.41 -11.69
N THR A 98 10.48 -5.25 -11.68
CA THR A 98 9.72 -4.74 -12.83
C THR A 98 8.83 -3.56 -12.44
N PHE A 99 8.60 -2.67 -13.41
CA PHE A 99 7.73 -1.50 -13.30
C PHE A 99 6.58 -1.64 -14.31
N PRO A 100 5.53 -2.40 -13.95
CA PRO A 100 4.50 -2.75 -14.91
C PRO A 100 3.65 -1.54 -15.33
N GLU A 101 3.25 -1.54 -16.60
CA GLU A 101 2.18 -0.72 -17.13
C GLU A 101 1.00 -1.63 -17.41
N ILE A 102 -0.16 -1.34 -16.83
CA ILE A 102 -1.33 -2.26 -16.86
C ILE A 102 -2.38 -1.86 -17.89
N GLY A 103 -2.13 -0.81 -18.68
CA GLY A 103 -3.12 -0.22 -19.58
C GLY A 103 -4.12 0.66 -18.84
N ALA A 104 -3.69 1.31 -17.77
CA ALA A 104 -4.52 2.17 -16.95
C ALA A 104 -4.93 3.45 -17.67
N PRO A 105 -6.09 4.05 -17.30
CA PRO A 105 -6.56 5.28 -17.94
C PRO A 105 -5.69 6.49 -17.62
N SER A 106 -5.80 7.53 -18.45
CA SER A 106 -5.11 8.81 -18.28
C SER A 106 -3.60 8.64 -18.12
N THR A 107 -3.00 9.23 -17.10
CA THR A 107 -1.57 9.15 -16.80
C THR A 107 -1.22 8.12 -15.74
N MET A 108 -2.16 7.28 -15.31
CA MET A 108 -2.01 6.41 -14.12
C MET A 108 -0.83 5.44 -14.23
N ASP A 109 -0.54 4.89 -15.43
CA ASP A 109 0.63 4.03 -15.64
C ASP A 109 1.97 4.78 -15.50
N LEU A 110 1.96 6.10 -15.60
CA LEU A 110 3.15 6.95 -15.48
C LEU A 110 3.33 7.53 -14.08
N GLU A 111 2.45 7.23 -13.15
CA GLU A 111 2.44 7.84 -11.81
C GLU A 111 3.23 7.04 -10.77
N GLY A 112 3.93 5.98 -11.18
CA GLY A 112 4.74 5.17 -10.28
C GLY A 112 3.95 4.40 -9.24
N ARG A 113 2.78 3.88 -9.62
CA ARG A 113 1.82 3.27 -8.69
C ARG A 113 2.05 1.80 -8.38
N ILE A 114 2.82 1.08 -9.21
CA ILE A 114 3.06 -0.35 -9.06
C ILE A 114 4.54 -0.65 -9.22
N ILE A 115 5.09 -1.48 -8.33
CA ILE A 115 6.39 -2.14 -8.48
C ILE A 115 6.19 -3.61 -8.16
N THR A 116 6.82 -4.49 -8.94
CA THR A 116 6.81 -5.93 -8.70
C THR A 116 8.22 -6.45 -8.51
N LEU A 117 8.41 -7.22 -7.45
CA LEU A 117 9.62 -8.00 -7.16
C LEU A 117 9.33 -9.45 -7.52
N GLU A 118 10.12 -10.02 -8.41
CA GLU A 118 10.04 -11.43 -8.77
C GLU A 118 11.14 -12.21 -8.08
N PHE A 119 10.75 -13.26 -7.36
CA PHE A 119 11.61 -14.28 -6.77
C PHE A 119 11.43 -15.60 -7.53
N ASP A 120 12.28 -16.58 -7.25
CA ASP A 120 12.22 -17.86 -7.96
C ASP A 120 10.86 -18.55 -7.83
N GLU A 121 10.21 -18.47 -6.66
CA GLU A 121 8.99 -19.22 -6.36
C GLU A 121 7.74 -18.35 -6.13
N PHE A 122 7.86 -17.03 -6.08
CA PHE A 122 6.73 -16.12 -5.83
C PHE A 122 7.00 -14.70 -6.32
N PHE A 123 5.93 -13.90 -6.41
CA PHE A 123 6.00 -12.46 -6.61
C PHE A 123 5.62 -11.69 -5.35
N VAL A 124 6.25 -10.54 -5.14
CA VAL A 124 5.76 -9.51 -4.22
C VAL A 124 5.49 -8.25 -5.03
N THR A 125 4.27 -7.76 -5.01
CA THR A 125 3.89 -6.54 -5.74
C THR A 125 3.18 -5.55 -4.82
N GLN A 126 3.44 -4.27 -5.03
CA GLN A 126 2.75 -3.21 -4.30
C GLN A 126 1.99 -2.30 -5.25
N VAL A 127 0.95 -1.68 -4.71
CA VAL A 127 0.11 -0.73 -5.42
C VAL A 127 -0.22 0.50 -4.56
N TYR A 128 -0.26 1.65 -5.21
CA TYR A 128 -0.94 2.84 -4.71
C TYR A 128 -2.12 3.12 -5.65
N THR A 129 -3.29 2.64 -5.28
CA THR A 129 -4.49 2.73 -6.10
C THR A 129 -4.98 4.18 -6.21
N PRO A 130 -5.33 4.67 -7.41
CA PRO A 130 -5.85 6.01 -7.57
C PRO A 130 -7.17 6.20 -6.82
N ASN A 131 -7.29 7.32 -6.11
CA ASN A 131 -8.53 7.71 -5.42
C ASN A 131 -9.57 8.20 -6.44
N ALA A 132 -10.85 7.89 -6.20
CA ALA A 132 -11.95 8.34 -7.08
C ALA A 132 -12.17 9.86 -7.09
N GLY A 133 -11.54 10.58 -6.16
CA GLY A 133 -11.51 12.04 -6.10
C GLY A 133 -12.76 12.69 -5.51
N ASP A 134 -12.63 13.94 -5.13
CA ASP A 134 -13.73 14.73 -4.58
C ASP A 134 -14.90 14.78 -5.58
N GLY A 135 -16.10 14.53 -5.07
CA GLY A 135 -17.32 14.45 -5.90
C GLY A 135 -17.32 13.27 -6.87
N LEU A 136 -16.46 12.27 -6.65
CA LEU A 136 -16.36 11.06 -7.47
C LEU A 136 -16.00 11.34 -8.94
N LYS A 137 -15.34 12.45 -9.20
CA LYS A 137 -15.00 12.91 -10.57
C LYS A 137 -14.13 11.94 -11.38
N ARG A 138 -13.44 11.00 -10.70
CA ARG A 138 -12.60 9.99 -11.34
C ARG A 138 -13.09 8.56 -11.11
N LEU A 139 -14.34 8.39 -10.69
CA LEU A 139 -14.91 7.07 -10.39
C LEU A 139 -14.91 6.14 -11.62
N GLU A 140 -15.21 6.66 -12.81
CA GLU A 140 -15.17 5.87 -14.05
C GLU A 140 -13.75 5.37 -14.36
N GLU A 141 -12.76 6.25 -14.27
CA GLU A 141 -11.35 5.88 -14.45
C GLU A 141 -10.88 4.88 -13.38
N ARG A 142 -11.35 5.06 -12.12
CA ARG A 142 -11.06 4.12 -11.03
C ARG A 142 -11.61 2.72 -11.33
N GLN A 143 -12.79 2.59 -11.88
CA GLN A 143 -13.37 1.30 -12.26
C GLN A 143 -12.52 0.61 -13.35
N VAL A 144 -12.05 1.37 -14.34
CA VAL A 144 -11.13 0.84 -15.37
C VAL A 144 -9.82 0.38 -14.72
N TRP A 145 -9.25 1.20 -13.83
CA TRP A 145 -8.07 0.81 -13.05
C TRP A 145 -8.29 -0.52 -12.32
N ASP A 146 -9.38 -0.66 -11.59
CA ASP A 146 -9.68 -1.85 -10.79
C ASP A 146 -9.72 -3.13 -11.64
N VAL A 147 -10.33 -3.06 -12.83
CA VAL A 147 -10.35 -4.18 -13.80
C VAL A 147 -8.93 -4.50 -14.28
N LYS A 148 -8.17 -3.50 -14.71
CA LYS A 148 -6.80 -3.69 -15.22
C LYS A 148 -5.86 -4.24 -14.18
N TYR A 149 -5.96 -3.76 -12.95
CA TYR A 149 -5.14 -4.25 -11.84
C TYR A 149 -5.49 -5.70 -11.46
N ALA A 150 -6.78 -6.06 -11.43
CA ALA A 150 -7.21 -7.43 -11.20
C ALA A 150 -6.69 -8.39 -12.29
N GLU A 151 -6.75 -7.99 -13.57
CA GLU A 151 -6.17 -8.73 -14.69
C GLU A 151 -4.67 -8.92 -14.51
N TYR A 152 -3.95 -7.86 -14.10
CA TYR A 152 -2.51 -7.92 -13.86
C TYR A 152 -2.14 -8.94 -12.78
N LEU A 153 -2.81 -8.89 -11.61
CA LEU A 153 -2.56 -9.85 -10.54
C LEU A 153 -2.90 -11.28 -10.95
N ALA A 154 -3.99 -11.47 -11.69
CA ALA A 154 -4.39 -12.78 -12.19
C ALA A 154 -3.36 -13.37 -13.17
N GLU A 155 -2.75 -12.55 -14.03
CA GLU A 155 -1.67 -13.00 -14.92
C GLU A 155 -0.42 -13.42 -14.14
N LEU A 156 0.00 -12.64 -13.16
CA LEU A 156 1.13 -13.03 -12.27
C LEU A 156 0.85 -14.37 -11.56
N ASP A 157 -0.38 -14.54 -11.07
CA ASP A 157 -0.78 -15.74 -10.32
C ASP A 157 -0.77 -17.03 -11.15
N LYS A 158 -0.91 -16.94 -12.47
CA LYS A 158 -0.76 -18.08 -13.37
C LYS A 158 0.66 -18.65 -13.38
N GLU A 159 1.65 -17.80 -13.13
CA GLU A 159 3.07 -18.19 -13.15
C GLU A 159 3.55 -18.66 -11.78
N LYS A 160 3.34 -17.84 -10.76
CA LYS A 160 3.80 -18.07 -9.37
C LYS A 160 2.81 -17.49 -8.38
N PRO A 161 2.78 -17.98 -7.12
CA PRO A 161 2.01 -17.31 -6.06
C PRO A 161 2.40 -15.82 -5.93
N VAL A 162 1.40 -15.01 -5.64
CA VAL A 162 1.54 -13.55 -5.51
C VAL A 162 1.23 -13.11 -4.09
N LEU A 163 2.12 -12.29 -3.52
CA LEU A 163 1.87 -11.49 -2.33
C LEU A 163 1.67 -10.04 -2.79
N ALA A 164 0.44 -9.54 -2.71
CA ALA A 164 0.09 -8.20 -3.16
C ALA A 164 -0.27 -7.30 -1.98
N THR A 165 0.23 -6.08 -1.98
CA THR A 165 -0.02 -5.14 -0.89
C THR A 165 -0.13 -3.71 -1.38
N GLY A 166 -0.59 -2.84 -0.52
CA GLY A 166 -0.58 -1.42 -0.69
C GLY A 166 -1.82 -0.72 -0.18
N ASP A 167 -1.95 0.53 -0.59
CA ASP A 167 -3.15 1.33 -0.40
C ASP A 167 -4.11 1.08 -1.57
N TYR A 168 -5.19 0.36 -1.29
CA TYR A 168 -6.22 0.04 -2.28
C TYR A 168 -7.30 1.10 -2.40
N ASN A 169 -7.26 2.13 -1.57
CA ASN A 169 -8.24 3.22 -1.55
C ASN A 169 -9.69 2.73 -1.58
N VAL A 170 -9.98 1.65 -0.87
CA VAL A 170 -11.32 1.10 -0.68
C VAL A 170 -11.45 0.36 0.64
N ALA A 171 -12.52 0.64 1.39
CA ALA A 171 -13.01 -0.21 2.46
C ALA A 171 -13.95 -1.25 1.83
N HIS A 172 -13.64 -2.54 1.94
CA HIS A 172 -14.36 -3.59 1.22
C HIS A 172 -15.81 -3.75 1.68
N ASN A 173 -16.00 -3.94 2.98
CA ASN A 173 -17.30 -4.21 3.59
C ASN A 173 -17.67 -3.16 4.65
N GLU A 174 -18.91 -3.18 5.10
CA GLU A 174 -19.38 -2.25 6.15
C GLU A 174 -18.57 -2.35 7.45
N ILE A 175 -18.04 -3.53 7.77
CA ILE A 175 -17.16 -3.75 8.92
C ILE A 175 -15.82 -3.04 8.79
N ASP A 176 -15.42 -2.63 7.58
CA ASP A 176 -14.12 -2.04 7.29
C ASP A 176 -14.04 -0.52 7.46
N LEU A 177 -15.12 0.12 7.93
CA LEU A 177 -15.10 1.54 8.28
C LEU A 177 -16.10 1.87 9.40
N ALA A 178 -15.82 2.98 10.11
CA ALA A 178 -16.59 3.37 11.30
C ALA A 178 -18.03 3.84 10.99
N ASN A 179 -18.28 4.48 9.85
CA ASN A 179 -19.57 5.10 9.52
C ASN A 179 -20.04 4.71 8.11
N PRO A 180 -20.38 3.43 7.87
CA PRO A 180 -20.70 2.97 6.51
C PRO A 180 -21.94 3.66 5.91
N ALA A 181 -22.99 3.88 6.68
CA ALA A 181 -24.23 4.46 6.17
C ALA A 181 -24.05 5.87 5.57
N SER A 182 -23.25 6.72 6.21
CA SER A 182 -22.98 8.09 5.75
C SER A 182 -21.92 8.19 4.64
N ASN A 183 -21.23 7.10 4.34
CA ASN A 183 -20.10 7.09 3.40
C ASN A 183 -20.36 6.32 2.09
N ARG A 184 -21.60 5.91 1.82
CA ARG A 184 -21.92 5.10 0.63
C ARG A 184 -21.59 5.76 -0.71
N ARG A 185 -21.49 7.08 -0.75
CA ARG A 185 -21.07 7.86 -1.93
C ARG A 185 -19.81 8.67 -1.66
N SER A 186 -19.01 8.26 -0.68
CA SER A 186 -17.66 8.81 -0.45
C SER A 186 -16.62 8.03 -1.25
N PRO A 187 -15.57 8.70 -1.77
CA PRO A 187 -14.42 8.00 -2.37
C PRO A 187 -13.87 6.94 -1.40
N GLY A 188 -13.69 5.72 -1.90
CA GLY A 188 -13.23 4.58 -1.10
C GLY A 188 -14.34 3.71 -0.51
N PHE A 189 -15.62 4.09 -0.63
CA PHE A 189 -16.74 3.25 -0.18
C PHE A 189 -17.96 3.26 -1.11
N THR A 190 -17.77 3.61 -2.38
CA THR A 190 -18.83 3.46 -3.38
C THR A 190 -19.09 1.98 -3.68
N ASP A 191 -20.32 1.68 -4.11
CA ASP A 191 -20.65 0.30 -4.52
C ASP A 191 -19.74 -0.20 -5.65
N GLU A 192 -19.36 0.70 -6.56
CA GLU A 192 -18.48 0.43 -7.70
C GLU A 192 -17.07 0.05 -7.24
N GLU A 193 -16.48 0.78 -6.29
CA GLU A 193 -15.14 0.48 -5.76
C GLU A 193 -15.14 -0.81 -4.94
N ARG A 194 -16.17 -1.02 -4.12
CA ARG A 194 -16.35 -2.26 -3.35
C ARG A 194 -16.52 -3.47 -4.25
N ALA A 195 -17.33 -3.35 -5.32
CA ALA A 195 -17.49 -4.41 -6.32
C ALA A 195 -16.18 -4.70 -7.05
N GLY A 196 -15.40 -3.68 -7.38
CA GLY A 196 -14.07 -3.84 -7.98
C GLY A 196 -13.12 -4.65 -7.08
N PHE A 197 -13.13 -4.41 -5.79
CA PHE A 197 -12.32 -5.18 -4.84
C PHE A 197 -12.84 -6.62 -4.66
N THR A 198 -14.15 -6.83 -4.61
CA THR A 198 -14.75 -8.17 -4.63
C THR A 198 -14.34 -8.95 -5.87
N ASN A 199 -14.37 -8.33 -7.05
CA ASN A 199 -13.96 -8.94 -8.31
C ASN A 199 -12.45 -9.27 -8.29
N LEU A 200 -11.62 -8.42 -7.73
CA LEU A 200 -10.19 -8.68 -7.55
C LEU A 200 -9.98 -9.96 -6.73
N LEU A 201 -10.61 -10.07 -5.56
CA LEU A 201 -10.51 -11.28 -4.73
C LEU A 201 -11.03 -12.52 -5.46
N ALA A 202 -12.10 -12.39 -6.25
CA ALA A 202 -12.67 -13.48 -7.02
C ALA A 202 -11.74 -14.04 -8.12
N THR A 203 -10.70 -13.30 -8.53
CA THR A 203 -9.67 -13.79 -9.44
C THR A 203 -8.71 -14.80 -8.82
N GLY A 204 -8.79 -15.05 -7.53
CA GLY A 204 -7.96 -16.04 -6.84
C GLY A 204 -7.14 -15.51 -5.68
N PHE A 205 -7.57 -14.44 -5.01
CA PHE A 205 -6.87 -13.78 -3.91
C PHE A 205 -7.66 -13.82 -2.61
N THR A 206 -6.91 -13.86 -1.51
CA THR A 206 -7.41 -13.88 -0.13
C THR A 206 -6.98 -12.60 0.59
N ASP A 207 -7.93 -11.92 1.23
CA ASP A 207 -7.67 -10.87 2.23
C ASP A 207 -7.09 -11.53 3.49
N THR A 208 -5.79 -11.38 3.70
CA THR A 208 -5.07 -12.12 4.74
C THR A 208 -5.48 -11.71 6.15
N PHE A 209 -5.85 -10.45 6.36
CA PHE A 209 -6.33 -10.00 7.67
C PHE A 209 -7.64 -10.73 8.03
N ARG A 210 -8.61 -10.78 7.11
CA ARG A 210 -9.87 -11.49 7.31
C ARG A 210 -9.69 -13.00 7.41
N HIS A 211 -8.72 -13.55 6.69
CA HIS A 211 -8.37 -14.98 6.79
C HIS A 211 -7.89 -15.35 8.19
N ILE A 212 -7.04 -14.53 8.81
CA ILE A 212 -6.48 -14.79 10.15
C ILE A 212 -7.48 -14.43 11.27
N HIS A 213 -8.15 -13.29 11.17
CA HIS A 213 -8.94 -12.75 12.29
C HIS A 213 -10.45 -12.91 12.14
N GLY A 214 -10.94 -13.24 10.92
CA GLY A 214 -12.39 -13.24 10.65
C GLY A 214 -13.00 -11.84 10.73
N ASP A 215 -14.26 -11.78 11.11
CA ASP A 215 -15.06 -10.54 11.15
C ASP A 215 -14.88 -9.75 12.46
N VAL A 216 -13.64 -9.40 12.77
CA VAL A 216 -13.31 -8.54 13.92
C VAL A 216 -13.58 -7.08 13.53
N PRO A 217 -14.46 -6.37 14.25
CA PRO A 217 -14.78 -4.97 13.95
C PRO A 217 -13.71 -4.01 14.47
N GLU A 218 -13.84 -2.74 14.05
CA GLU A 218 -13.05 -1.61 14.55
C GLU A 218 -11.53 -1.75 14.36
N ARG A 219 -11.13 -2.48 13.33
CA ARG A 219 -9.74 -2.64 12.93
C ARG A 219 -9.50 -1.91 11.62
N TYR A 220 -8.78 -0.79 11.71
CA TYR A 220 -8.61 0.16 10.61
C TYR A 220 -7.13 0.42 10.34
N THR A 221 -6.85 0.93 9.12
CA THR A 221 -5.50 1.28 8.67
C THR A 221 -5.32 2.77 8.37
N TRP A 222 -6.42 3.51 8.31
CA TRP A 222 -6.44 4.92 7.93
C TRP A 222 -7.45 5.73 8.76
N TRP A 223 -7.06 6.95 9.12
CA TRP A 223 -7.89 7.95 9.82
C TRP A 223 -7.68 9.31 9.17
N ALA A 224 -8.76 10.09 8.98
CA ALA A 224 -8.70 11.38 8.30
C ALA A 224 -7.69 12.33 8.95
N GLN A 225 -6.69 12.74 8.17
CA GLN A 225 -5.62 13.62 8.63
C GLN A 225 -6.11 14.97 9.13
N ARG A 226 -7.18 15.50 8.51
CA ARG A 226 -7.75 16.80 8.86
C ARG A 226 -8.54 16.79 10.19
N SER A 227 -8.88 15.62 10.69
CA SER A 227 -9.57 15.46 11.98
C SER A 227 -8.57 15.14 13.07
N LYS A 228 -8.39 16.03 14.02
CA LYS A 228 -7.48 15.85 15.16
C LYS A 228 -7.89 14.70 16.10
N THR A 229 -9.13 14.25 16.02
CA THR A 229 -9.70 13.26 16.94
C THR A 229 -10.08 11.94 16.27
N SER A 230 -9.96 11.82 14.95
CA SER A 230 -10.41 10.62 14.22
C SER A 230 -9.72 9.35 14.70
N LYS A 231 -8.41 9.38 14.93
CA LYS A 231 -7.67 8.22 15.42
C LYS A 231 -7.93 7.93 16.89
N ILE A 232 -8.00 8.97 17.73
CA ILE A 232 -8.34 8.85 19.17
C ILE A 232 -9.70 8.20 19.35
N ASN A 233 -10.68 8.61 18.55
CA ASN A 233 -12.05 8.08 18.57
C ASN A 233 -12.20 6.80 17.72
N ASN A 234 -11.14 6.36 17.08
CA ASN A 234 -11.11 5.24 16.14
C ASN A 234 -12.17 5.34 15.03
N THR A 235 -12.36 6.55 14.49
CA THR A 235 -13.24 6.80 13.33
C THR A 235 -12.44 6.60 12.06
N GLY A 236 -12.13 5.36 11.76
CA GLY A 236 -11.19 4.99 10.71
C GLY A 236 -11.78 4.09 9.62
N TRP A 237 -10.92 3.74 8.68
CA TRP A 237 -11.20 2.89 7.53
C TRP A 237 -10.06 1.87 7.37
N ARG A 238 -10.36 0.65 6.96
CA ARG A 238 -9.37 -0.34 6.52
C ARG A 238 -9.31 -0.29 5.00
N ILE A 239 -8.26 0.33 4.48
CA ILE A 239 -8.03 0.55 3.04
C ILE A 239 -6.67 0.06 2.56
N ASP A 240 -5.80 -0.36 3.46
CA ASP A 240 -4.51 -0.97 3.19
C ASP A 240 -4.61 -2.48 3.47
N TYR A 241 -4.09 -3.31 2.56
CA TYR A 241 -4.29 -4.76 2.61
C TYR A 241 -2.99 -5.50 2.28
N TRP A 242 -2.85 -6.69 2.85
CA TRP A 242 -2.07 -7.78 2.30
C TRP A 242 -3.02 -8.81 1.69
N LEU A 243 -2.82 -9.10 0.42
CA LEU A 243 -3.52 -10.15 -0.32
C LEU A 243 -2.53 -11.24 -0.71
N THR A 244 -2.94 -12.49 -0.67
CA THR A 244 -2.14 -13.60 -1.19
C THR A 244 -2.93 -14.41 -2.20
N SER A 245 -2.24 -15.05 -3.13
CA SER A 245 -2.86 -16.12 -3.92
C SER A 245 -3.53 -17.13 -2.99
N ASN A 246 -4.73 -17.60 -3.33
CA ASN A 246 -5.51 -18.51 -2.48
C ASN A 246 -4.72 -19.76 -2.09
N ARG A 247 -3.88 -20.30 -2.99
CA ARG A 247 -3.11 -21.54 -2.75
C ARG A 247 -2.02 -21.42 -1.69
N VAL A 248 -1.67 -20.20 -1.28
CA VAL A 248 -0.69 -19.96 -0.21
C VAL A 248 -1.27 -19.24 1.01
N ALA A 249 -2.58 -19.00 1.05
CA ALA A 249 -3.24 -18.30 2.15
C ALA A 249 -3.02 -19.01 3.50
N ASP A 250 -3.05 -20.33 3.53
CA ASP A 250 -2.83 -21.13 4.76
C ASP A 250 -1.38 -21.09 5.27
N LYS A 251 -0.45 -20.56 4.48
CA LYS A 251 0.94 -20.33 4.90
C LYS A 251 1.14 -19.00 5.63
N VAL A 252 0.12 -18.16 5.68
CA VAL A 252 0.14 -16.90 6.43
C VAL A 252 0.05 -17.19 7.92
N THR A 253 1.04 -16.74 8.67
CA THR A 253 1.11 -16.93 10.13
C THR A 253 0.73 -15.66 10.90
N LYS A 254 0.82 -14.49 10.25
CA LYS A 254 0.41 -13.21 10.82
C LYS A 254 -0.03 -12.25 9.73
N SER A 255 -1.12 -11.55 9.96
CA SER A 255 -1.57 -10.40 9.17
C SER A 255 -2.22 -9.40 10.11
N ASP A 256 -1.59 -8.24 10.31
CA ASP A 256 -2.06 -7.28 11.32
C ASP A 256 -1.61 -5.85 11.01
N MET A 257 -2.10 -4.89 11.80
CA MET A 257 -1.67 -3.50 11.80
C MET A 257 -0.53 -3.31 12.79
N ILE A 258 0.42 -2.42 12.45
CA ILE A 258 1.46 -1.96 13.37
C ILE A 258 1.01 -0.61 13.93
N ASP A 259 1.07 -0.44 15.24
CA ASP A 259 0.71 0.82 15.87
C ASP A 259 1.63 1.96 15.39
N SER A 260 1.03 3.02 14.87
CA SER A 260 1.72 4.23 14.43
C SER A 260 1.66 5.37 15.46
N GLY A 261 1.31 5.07 16.71
CA GLY A 261 1.20 6.06 17.78
C GLY A 261 0.22 7.19 17.44
N ALA A 262 0.64 8.43 17.62
CA ALA A 262 -0.18 9.60 17.29
C ALA A 262 -0.21 9.93 15.79
N ARG A 263 0.61 9.27 14.95
CA ARG A 263 0.65 9.50 13.51
C ARG A 263 -0.66 9.07 12.87
N GLN A 264 -1.43 10.03 12.35
CA GLN A 264 -2.54 9.80 11.44
C GLN A 264 -2.02 9.92 10.02
N ASP A 265 -2.73 9.51 9.29
CA ASP A 265 -3.33 9.06 8.08
C ASP A 265 -3.26 7.53 8.07
N HIS A 266 -2.28 6.90 7.44
CA HIS A 266 -2.15 5.44 7.43
C HIS A 266 -1.26 4.91 8.57
N THR A 267 -1.58 3.71 9.04
CA THR A 267 -0.68 2.89 9.87
C THR A 267 -0.05 1.78 9.01
N PRO A 268 1.18 1.33 9.32
CA PRO A 268 1.77 0.20 8.62
C PRO A 268 1.00 -1.10 8.86
N ILE A 269 1.06 -2.00 7.88
CA ILE A 269 0.51 -3.36 8.00
C ILE A 269 1.60 -4.39 7.79
N VAL A 270 1.52 -5.50 8.50
CA VAL A 270 2.52 -6.58 8.49
C VAL A 270 1.92 -7.89 8.00
N LEU A 271 2.71 -8.62 7.23
CA LEU A 271 2.46 -10.01 6.83
C LEU A 271 3.64 -10.87 7.26
N GLU A 272 3.37 -11.98 7.93
CA GLU A 272 4.34 -13.06 8.09
C GLU A 272 3.82 -14.32 7.40
N ILE A 273 4.66 -14.94 6.58
CA ILE A 273 4.30 -16.07 5.73
C ILE A 273 5.46 -17.06 5.61
N GLU A 274 5.14 -18.34 5.58
CA GLU A 274 6.08 -19.47 5.41
C GLU A 274 5.98 -20.01 3.98
N LEU A 275 6.75 -19.44 3.05
CA LEU A 275 6.83 -19.87 1.65
C LEU A 275 7.94 -20.91 1.45
#